data_7d0a0f8ba83cd10a5580254a222be750
#
_entry.id   7d0a0f8ba83cd10a5580254a222be750
#
_cell.length_a   1.000
_cell.length_b   1.000
_cell.length_c   1.000
_cell.angle_alpha   90.00
_cell.angle_beta   90.00
_cell.angle_gamma   90.00
#
_symmetry.space_group_name_H-M   'P 1'
#
loop_
_entity.id
_entity.type
_entity.pdbx_description
1 polymer ?
#
loop_
_entity_poly.entity_id
_entity_poly.type
_entity_poly.pdbx_seq_one_letter_code
_entity_poly.pdbx_strand_id
1 'polypeptide(L)'
;MFAFITITGPALLIPLLAGTGSATTCQLPALTPMTFSLLHATDFANRLYHQILPPLKAGMIVLADRYMYTAFARDAVRGVSPSWVRKLYSFAIKPDLAFYFRVPIEVSLSRLLEGTRAELKYYEAGMDLGLSPNLVESFKIFQSRTLAEYDKIVDEFGLTVMDATLEIDEQQEQVRDIVSKALATYKPKRGTHAKREALFWRRFALPESERTQGEADRG
;
A
#
# COMPACT_ATOMS: atom_id res chain seq x y z
N MET A 1 6.84 -0.80 -19.25
CA MET A 1 6.07 -1.35 -18.12
C MET A 1 6.10 -0.27 -17.06
N PHE A 2 4.98 0.31 -16.70
CA PHE A 2 4.94 1.42 -15.75
C PHE A 2 4.07 1.06 -14.55
N ALA A 3 4.65 1.13 -13.36
CA ALA A 3 3.96 1.03 -12.09
C ALA A 3 4.12 2.34 -11.32
N PHE A 4 3.03 2.99 -11.00
CA PHE A 4 2.99 4.13 -10.10
C PHE A 4 2.61 3.65 -8.71
N ILE A 5 3.30 4.14 -7.70
CA ILE A 5 3.00 3.79 -6.32
C ILE A 5 2.85 5.05 -5.51
N THR A 6 1.68 5.18 -4.92
CA THR A 6 1.40 6.20 -3.93
C THR A 6 1.59 5.59 -2.55
N ILE A 7 2.47 6.16 -1.75
CA ILE A 7 2.60 5.82 -0.34
C ILE A 7 1.92 6.93 0.43
N THR A 8 0.66 6.74 0.75
CA THR A 8 -0.04 7.63 1.67
C THR A 8 0.24 7.21 3.11
N GLY A 9 0.37 8.18 3.98
CA GLY A 9 0.54 7.99 5.43
C GLY A 9 -0.45 7.02 6.08
N PRO A 10 -0.61 7.01 7.41
CA PRO A 10 -0.80 5.81 8.19
C PRO A 10 -2.01 4.95 7.82
N ALA A 11 -1.71 3.70 7.67
CA ALA A 11 -2.45 2.47 7.91
C ALA A 11 -3.89 2.31 7.40
N LEU A 12 -4.09 1.40 6.47
CA LEU A 12 -5.32 0.61 6.44
C LEU A 12 -4.97 -0.88 6.52
N LEU A 13 -5.48 -1.53 7.56
CA LEU A 13 -5.28 -2.93 7.82
C LEU A 13 -6.33 -3.76 7.08
N ILE A 14 -5.87 -4.71 6.35
CA ILE A 14 -6.40 -6.01 5.92
C ILE A 14 -7.92 -6.24 5.94
N PRO A 15 -8.56 -6.35 4.77
CA PRO A 15 -9.85 -7.04 4.63
C PRO A 15 -9.75 -8.58 4.61
N LEU A 16 -8.56 -9.17 4.49
CA LEU A 16 -8.43 -10.61 4.22
C LEU A 16 -8.85 -11.54 5.38
N LEU A 17 -8.97 -11.03 6.60
CA LEU A 17 -9.44 -11.82 7.76
C LEU A 17 -10.90 -11.55 8.14
N ALA A 18 -11.60 -10.69 7.39
CA ALA A 18 -12.99 -10.33 7.69
C ALA A 18 -14.05 -11.06 6.86
N GLY A 19 -13.67 -12.00 6.01
CA GLY A 19 -14.55 -12.55 4.97
C GLY A 19 -14.74 -14.05 4.98
N THR A 20 -14.78 -14.73 6.13
CA THR A 20 -15.47 -16.03 6.24
C THR A 20 -15.93 -16.19 7.68
N GLY A 21 -17.23 -16.14 7.89
CA GLY A 21 -17.84 -16.44 9.17
C GLY A 21 -17.54 -17.88 9.60
N SER A 22 -16.59 -18.03 10.47
CA SER A 22 -16.47 -19.08 11.48
C SER A 22 -15.41 -18.71 12.49
N ALA A 23 -15.84 -18.60 13.71
CA ALA A 23 -15.16 -18.35 14.94
C ALA A 23 -13.73 -18.93 15.05
N THR A 24 -12.74 -18.21 14.57
CA THR A 24 -11.43 -18.21 15.21
C THR A 24 -10.96 -16.78 15.14
N THR A 25 -11.37 -16.01 16.11
CA THR A 25 -10.81 -14.66 16.39
C THR A 25 -9.34 -14.89 16.69
N CYS A 26 -8.51 -14.92 15.65
CA CYS A 26 -7.08 -14.82 15.82
C CYS A 26 -6.85 -13.46 16.49
N GLN A 27 -6.58 -13.49 17.77
CA GLN A 27 -6.29 -12.28 18.53
C GLN A 27 -4.98 -11.72 17.96
N LEU A 28 -5.09 -10.81 17.01
CA LEU A 28 -3.96 -10.13 16.39
C LEU A 28 -2.94 -9.56 17.41
N PRO A 29 -3.34 -9.15 18.64
CA PRO A 29 -2.40 -8.79 19.70
C PRO A 29 -1.41 -9.91 20.10
N ALA A 30 -1.71 -11.15 19.78
CA ALA A 30 -0.85 -12.30 20.11
C ALA A 30 0.17 -12.66 19.04
N LEU A 31 0.15 -12.00 17.88
CA LEU A 31 1.10 -12.28 16.81
C LEU A 31 2.47 -11.66 17.10
N THR A 32 3.53 -12.47 16.92
CA THR A 32 4.88 -11.91 16.93
C THR A 32 5.07 -10.94 15.76
N PRO A 33 5.95 -9.92 15.89
CA PRO A 33 6.25 -9.01 14.77
C PRO A 33 6.64 -9.73 13.47
N MET A 34 7.37 -10.83 13.59
CA MET A 34 7.77 -11.65 12.43
C MET A 34 6.56 -12.36 11.79
N THR A 35 5.66 -12.94 12.59
CA THR A 35 4.43 -13.60 12.09
C THR A 35 3.56 -12.58 11.37
N PHE A 36 3.41 -11.37 11.94
CA PHE A 36 2.68 -10.27 11.33
C PHE A 36 3.28 -9.89 9.97
N SER A 37 4.61 -9.76 9.88
CA SER A 37 5.32 -9.46 8.64
C SER A 37 5.12 -10.54 7.58
N LEU A 38 5.19 -11.83 7.94
CA LEU A 38 4.98 -12.96 7.03
C LEU A 38 3.56 -12.98 6.46
N LEU A 39 2.54 -12.75 7.28
CA LEU A 39 1.15 -12.69 6.82
C LEU A 39 0.94 -11.57 5.80
N HIS A 40 1.50 -10.40 6.07
CA HIS A 40 1.45 -9.27 5.13
C HIS A 40 2.20 -9.55 3.83
N ALA A 41 3.36 -10.20 3.91
CA ALA A 41 4.12 -10.57 2.73
C ALA A 41 3.39 -11.60 1.86
N THR A 42 2.68 -12.54 2.49
CA THR A 42 1.84 -13.53 1.80
C THR A 42 0.70 -12.86 1.04
N ASP A 43 -0.04 -11.94 1.70
CA ASP A 43 -1.09 -11.16 1.05
C ASP A 43 -0.53 -10.30 -0.10
N PHE A 44 0.60 -9.63 0.15
CA PHE A 44 1.27 -8.84 -0.87
C PHE A 44 1.69 -9.69 -2.08
N ALA A 45 2.26 -10.89 -1.86
CA ALA A 45 2.62 -11.81 -2.93
C ALA A 45 1.40 -12.19 -3.77
N ASN A 46 0.29 -12.54 -3.11
CA ASN A 46 -0.96 -12.86 -3.80
C ASN A 46 -1.45 -11.69 -4.68
N ARG A 47 -1.48 -10.47 -4.15
CA ARG A 47 -1.87 -9.27 -4.92
C ARG A 47 -0.89 -8.97 -6.06
N LEU A 48 0.41 -9.13 -5.83
CA LEU A 48 1.43 -8.91 -6.85
C LEU A 48 1.19 -9.84 -8.05
N TYR A 49 1.03 -11.14 -7.81
CA TYR A 49 0.90 -12.13 -8.88
C TYR A 49 -0.45 -12.11 -9.58
N HIS A 50 -1.53 -11.77 -8.89
CA HIS A 50 -2.88 -11.83 -9.45
C HIS A 50 -3.44 -10.48 -9.91
N GLN A 51 -2.98 -9.36 -9.32
CA GLN A 51 -3.58 -8.05 -9.61
C GLN A 51 -2.60 -7.05 -10.25
N ILE A 52 -1.31 -7.15 -9.94
CA ILE A 52 -0.31 -6.17 -10.40
C ILE A 52 0.44 -6.65 -11.64
N LEU A 53 1.02 -7.85 -11.59
CA LEU A 53 1.84 -8.39 -12.68
C LEU A 53 1.08 -8.59 -13.99
N PRO A 54 -0.14 -9.14 -14.00
CA PRO A 54 -0.85 -9.40 -15.25
C PRO A 54 -1.14 -8.13 -16.06
N PRO A 55 -1.73 -7.05 -15.49
CA PRO A 55 -1.94 -5.82 -16.24
C PRO A 55 -0.62 -5.16 -16.66
N LEU A 56 0.43 -5.21 -15.84
CA LEU A 56 1.76 -4.71 -16.24
C LEU A 56 2.31 -5.46 -17.44
N LYS A 57 2.23 -6.80 -17.46
CA LYS A 57 2.66 -7.62 -18.61
C LYS A 57 1.83 -7.31 -19.84
N ALA A 58 0.55 -6.98 -19.68
CA ALA A 58 -0.32 -6.54 -20.78
C ALA A 58 0.01 -5.12 -21.28
N GLY A 59 0.98 -4.42 -20.68
CA GLY A 59 1.37 -3.06 -21.05
C GLY A 59 0.40 -2.00 -20.53
N MET A 60 -0.26 -2.25 -19.42
CA MET A 60 -1.09 -1.28 -18.72
C MET A 60 -0.27 -0.50 -17.70
N ILE A 61 -0.75 0.67 -17.32
CA ILE A 61 -0.26 1.43 -16.17
C ILE A 61 -0.98 0.92 -14.93
N VAL A 62 -0.23 0.60 -13.89
CA VAL A 62 -0.78 0.16 -12.61
C VAL A 62 -0.50 1.21 -11.54
N LEU A 63 -1.55 1.66 -10.87
CA LEU A 63 -1.47 2.49 -9.68
C LEU A 63 -1.67 1.59 -8.46
N ALA A 64 -0.72 1.60 -7.55
CA ALA A 64 -0.83 0.85 -6.30
C ALA A 64 -0.78 1.82 -5.12
N ASP A 65 -1.82 1.78 -4.29
CA ASP A 65 -1.78 2.44 -2.99
C ASP A 65 -1.06 1.51 -2.02
N ARG A 66 0.01 2.01 -1.41
CA ARG A 66 0.92 1.28 -0.52
C ARG A 66 1.55 0.05 -1.18
N TYR A 67 2.84 -0.04 -1.10
CA TYR A 67 3.61 -1.12 -1.69
C TYR A 67 4.59 -1.71 -0.65
N MET A 68 5.63 -2.43 -1.11
CA MET A 68 6.66 -3.01 -0.23
C MET A 68 7.28 -1.99 0.75
N TYR A 69 7.35 -0.72 0.38
CA TYR A 69 7.94 0.33 1.23
C TYR A 69 7.17 0.54 2.54
N THR A 70 5.84 0.37 2.51
CA THR A 70 5.03 0.40 3.74
C THR A 70 5.42 -0.74 4.69
N ALA A 71 5.69 -1.93 4.17
CA ALA A 71 6.16 -3.04 4.99
C ALA A 71 7.54 -2.76 5.56
N PHE A 72 8.45 -2.15 4.78
CA PHE A 72 9.79 -1.81 5.24
C PHE A 72 9.77 -0.89 6.46
N ALA A 73 8.96 0.16 6.45
CA ALA A 73 8.82 1.06 7.58
C ALA A 73 8.08 0.41 8.76
N ARG A 74 6.89 -0.11 8.49
CA ARG A 74 5.99 -0.69 9.51
C ARG A 74 6.63 -1.84 10.29
N ASP A 75 7.31 -2.75 9.59
CA ASP A 75 7.85 -3.95 10.21
C ASP A 75 9.17 -3.63 10.96
N ALA A 76 9.97 -2.69 10.45
CA ALA A 76 11.15 -2.19 11.15
C ALA A 76 10.80 -1.53 12.49
N VAL A 77 9.75 -0.70 12.51
CA VAL A 77 9.27 -0.07 13.76
C VAL A 77 8.77 -1.11 14.77
N ARG A 78 8.28 -2.26 14.30
CA ARG A 78 7.90 -3.40 15.14
C ARG A 78 9.05 -4.29 15.56
N GLY A 79 10.29 -3.91 15.24
CA GLY A 79 11.49 -4.62 15.67
C GLY A 79 11.92 -5.77 14.76
N VAL A 80 11.31 -5.90 13.58
CA VAL A 80 11.79 -6.85 12.57
C VAL A 80 13.03 -6.28 11.88
N SER A 81 14.06 -7.11 11.68
CA SER A 81 15.29 -6.67 11.01
C SER A 81 14.99 -6.05 9.63
N PRO A 82 15.41 -4.80 9.36
CA PRO A 82 15.20 -4.16 8.07
C PRO A 82 15.78 -4.97 6.89
N SER A 83 16.96 -5.57 7.06
CA SER A 83 17.59 -6.39 6.03
C SER A 83 16.81 -7.69 5.76
N TRP A 84 16.19 -8.26 6.79
CA TRP A 84 15.34 -9.44 6.65
C TRP A 84 14.06 -9.09 5.89
N VAL A 85 13.39 -7.99 6.23
CA VAL A 85 12.17 -7.54 5.52
C VAL A 85 12.47 -7.28 4.05
N ARG A 86 13.59 -6.63 3.73
CA ARG A 86 14.00 -6.40 2.33
C ARG A 86 14.21 -7.71 1.56
N LYS A 87 14.83 -8.71 2.19
CA LYS A 87 14.97 -10.05 1.61
C LYS A 87 13.63 -10.73 1.42
N LEU A 88 12.72 -10.64 2.40
CA LEU A 88 11.37 -11.19 2.31
C LEU A 88 10.59 -10.65 1.12
N TYR A 89 10.72 -9.36 0.82
CA TYR A 89 10.06 -8.69 -0.31
C TYR A 89 10.90 -8.64 -1.60
N SER A 90 11.99 -9.40 -1.69
CA SER A 90 12.88 -9.40 -2.87
C SER A 90 12.22 -9.85 -4.17
N PHE A 91 11.07 -10.51 -4.10
CA PHE A 91 10.24 -10.88 -5.25
C PHE A 91 9.43 -9.71 -5.81
N ALA A 92 9.33 -8.60 -5.10
CA ALA A 92 8.58 -7.43 -5.53
C ALA A 92 9.30 -6.69 -6.66
N ILE A 93 8.54 -6.26 -7.66
CA ILE A 93 9.09 -5.46 -8.76
C ILE A 93 9.31 -4.03 -8.27
N LYS A 94 10.48 -3.47 -8.57
CA LYS A 94 10.72 -2.05 -8.32
C LYS A 94 9.78 -1.21 -9.20
N PRO A 95 9.02 -0.25 -8.63
CA PRO A 95 8.16 0.64 -9.41
C PRO A 95 8.99 1.63 -10.24
N ASP A 96 8.43 2.09 -11.34
CA ASP A 96 9.05 3.14 -12.17
C ASP A 96 8.96 4.52 -11.48
N LEU A 97 7.86 4.78 -10.78
CA LEU A 97 7.68 5.96 -9.93
C LEU A 97 7.13 5.54 -8.56
N ALA A 98 7.66 6.14 -7.51
CA ALA A 98 7.16 5.96 -6.16
C ALA A 98 7.09 7.32 -5.45
N PHE A 99 5.88 7.69 -5.02
CA PHE A 99 5.63 8.94 -4.31
C PHE A 99 5.49 8.68 -2.83
N TYR A 100 6.11 9.52 -2.01
CA TYR A 100 5.94 9.57 -0.58
C TYR A 100 5.31 10.89 -0.17
N PHE A 101 4.05 10.87 0.23
CA PHE A 101 3.33 12.03 0.73
C PHE A 101 3.69 12.23 2.20
N ARG A 102 4.63 13.16 2.42
CA ARG A 102 5.14 13.47 3.76
C ARG A 102 4.26 14.50 4.43
N VAL A 103 3.80 14.21 5.63
CA VAL A 103 3.01 15.12 6.46
C VAL A 103 3.54 15.13 7.89
N PRO A 104 3.68 16.31 8.55
CA PRO A 104 4.01 16.39 9.97
C PRO A 104 2.96 15.66 10.83
N ILE A 105 3.41 15.09 11.94
CA ILE A 105 2.55 14.27 12.81
C ILE A 105 1.38 15.09 13.37
N GLU A 106 1.62 16.34 13.70
CA GLU A 106 0.63 17.26 14.24
C GLU A 106 -0.50 17.50 13.23
N VAL A 107 -0.15 17.69 11.96
CA VAL A 107 -1.12 17.87 10.87
C VAL A 107 -1.87 16.57 10.59
N SER A 108 -1.18 15.43 10.63
CA SER A 108 -1.81 14.12 10.46
C SER A 108 -2.83 13.84 11.58
N LEU A 109 -2.47 14.16 12.81
CA LEU A 109 -3.33 13.97 13.97
C LEU A 109 -4.55 14.92 13.93
N SER A 110 -4.35 16.21 13.60
CA SER A 110 -5.44 17.18 13.44
C SER A 110 -6.45 16.70 12.40
N ARG A 111 -5.99 16.34 11.20
CA ARG A 111 -6.84 15.81 10.12
C ARG A 111 -7.61 14.55 10.51
N LEU A 112 -6.97 13.69 11.32
CA LEU A 112 -7.60 12.46 11.80
C LEU A 112 -8.71 12.77 12.82
N LEU A 113 -8.49 13.72 13.73
CA LEU A 113 -9.46 14.10 14.76
C LEU A 113 -10.63 14.95 14.21
N GLU A 114 -10.37 15.74 13.16
CA GLU A 114 -11.38 16.57 12.49
C GLU A 114 -12.19 15.80 11.44
N GLY A 115 -11.67 14.65 10.98
CA GLY A 115 -12.32 13.83 9.95
C GLY A 115 -13.54 13.07 10.46
N THR A 116 -14.43 12.71 9.55
CA THR A 116 -15.64 11.89 9.80
C THR A 116 -15.33 10.49 10.36
N ARG A 117 -14.07 10.07 10.38
CA ARG A 117 -13.57 8.83 10.99
C ARG A 117 -12.65 9.14 12.17
N ALA A 118 -13.21 9.75 13.20
CA ALA A 118 -12.49 10.17 14.40
C ALA A 118 -11.96 9.02 15.31
N GLU A 119 -11.84 7.79 14.80
CA GLU A 119 -11.35 6.67 15.58
C GLU A 119 -9.92 6.28 15.18
N LEU A 120 -8.99 6.55 16.09
CA LEU A 120 -7.64 5.97 16.04
C LEU A 120 -7.73 4.47 16.25
N LYS A 121 -7.37 3.70 15.23
CA LYS A 121 -7.36 2.25 15.33
C LYS A 121 -6.17 1.78 16.17
N TYR A 122 -6.39 0.71 16.93
CA TYR A 122 -5.42 0.11 17.85
C TYR A 122 -4.03 -0.08 17.21
N TYR A 123 -3.96 -0.68 16.02
CA TYR A 123 -2.69 -0.93 15.33
C TYR A 123 -2.08 0.30 14.63
N GLU A 124 -2.91 1.26 14.26
CA GLU A 124 -2.46 2.54 13.68
C GLU A 124 -1.79 3.41 14.73
N ALA A 125 -2.23 3.25 15.97
CA ALA A 125 -1.63 3.90 17.13
C ALA A 125 -0.43 3.13 17.70
N GLY A 126 -0.08 1.96 17.16
CA GLY A 126 1.02 1.16 17.69
C GLY A 126 0.78 0.62 19.10
N MET A 127 -0.48 0.46 19.50
CA MET A 127 -0.85 -0.05 20.83
C MET A 127 -0.40 -1.49 21.05
N ASP A 128 -0.23 -2.24 19.96
CA ASP A 128 0.36 -3.59 19.96
C ASP A 128 1.82 -3.62 20.44
N LEU A 129 2.48 -2.46 20.47
CA LEU A 129 3.87 -2.32 20.92
C LEU A 129 4.00 -1.84 22.37
N GLY A 130 2.89 -1.51 23.02
CA GLY A 130 2.90 -1.02 24.41
C GLY A 130 3.70 0.26 24.62
N LEU A 131 3.70 1.16 23.63
CA LEU A 131 4.52 2.39 23.65
C LEU A 131 4.03 3.40 24.67
N SER A 132 2.72 3.48 24.88
CA SER A 132 2.05 4.28 25.92
C SER A 132 0.67 3.68 26.21
N PRO A 133 0.14 3.79 27.43
CA PRO A 133 -1.25 3.47 27.72
C PRO A 133 -2.24 4.47 27.08
N ASN A 134 -1.78 5.67 26.73
CA ASN A 134 -2.57 6.69 26.05
C ASN A 134 -2.51 6.49 24.53
N LEU A 135 -3.69 6.36 23.90
CA LEU A 135 -3.83 6.09 22.47
C LEU A 135 -3.17 7.17 21.59
N VAL A 136 -3.37 8.44 21.92
CA VAL A 136 -2.83 9.57 21.14
C VAL A 136 -1.31 9.66 21.30
N GLU A 137 -0.80 9.44 22.51
CA GLU A 137 0.64 9.45 22.77
C GLU A 137 1.32 8.26 22.09
N SER A 138 0.74 7.07 22.17
CA SER A 138 1.22 5.89 21.48
C SER A 138 1.26 6.13 19.96
N PHE A 139 0.20 6.72 19.40
CA PHE A 139 0.15 7.12 17.99
C PHE A 139 1.30 8.05 17.61
N LYS A 140 1.54 9.11 18.37
CA LYS A 140 2.62 10.06 18.13
C LYS A 140 3.98 9.37 18.12
N ILE A 141 4.26 8.53 19.11
CA ILE A 141 5.52 7.78 19.20
C ILE A 141 5.68 6.83 18.02
N PHE A 142 4.62 6.06 17.71
CA PHE A 142 4.65 5.08 16.62
C PHE A 142 4.84 5.74 15.26
N GLN A 143 4.09 6.81 14.99
CA GLN A 143 4.18 7.52 13.72
C GLN A 143 5.52 8.27 13.58
N SER A 144 6.07 8.84 14.66
CA SER A 144 7.41 9.44 14.61
C SER A 144 8.48 8.43 14.20
N ARG A 145 8.44 7.23 14.77
CA ARG A 145 9.35 6.15 14.39
C ARG A 145 9.14 5.71 12.93
N THR A 146 7.88 5.65 12.52
CA THR A 146 7.52 5.26 11.14
C THR A 146 8.00 6.29 10.11
N LEU A 147 7.87 7.58 10.40
CA LEU A 147 8.40 8.66 9.55
C LEU A 147 9.93 8.58 9.44
N ALA A 148 10.63 8.34 10.56
CA ALA A 148 12.09 8.18 10.54
C ALA A 148 12.54 6.97 9.70
N GLU A 149 11.77 5.88 9.67
CA GLU A 149 12.06 4.76 8.78
C GLU A 149 11.75 5.11 7.31
N TYR A 150 10.68 5.87 7.02
CA TYR A 150 10.41 6.35 5.66
C TYR A 150 11.50 7.29 5.14
N ASP A 151 12.07 8.18 5.96
CA ASP A 151 13.18 9.04 5.56
C ASP A 151 14.38 8.20 5.08
N LYS A 152 14.72 7.11 5.78
CA LYS A 152 15.78 6.16 5.34
C LYS A 152 15.40 5.47 4.00
N ILE A 153 14.14 5.09 3.84
CA ILE A 153 13.63 4.44 2.62
C ILE A 153 13.66 5.40 1.43
N VAL A 154 13.33 6.67 1.65
CA VAL A 154 13.46 7.73 0.63
C VAL A 154 14.87 7.77 0.07
N ASP A 155 15.87 7.82 0.94
CA ASP A 155 17.27 7.88 0.54
C ASP A 155 17.74 6.58 -0.14
N GLU A 156 17.33 5.42 0.39
CA GLU A 156 17.74 4.10 -0.12
C GLU A 156 17.15 3.78 -1.51
N PHE A 157 15.89 4.14 -1.74
CA PHE A 157 15.14 3.74 -2.95
C PHE A 157 14.86 4.89 -3.93
N GLY A 158 15.18 6.13 -3.55
CA GLY A 158 14.95 7.31 -4.38
C GLY A 158 13.47 7.62 -4.55
N LEU A 159 12.70 7.64 -3.45
CA LEU A 159 11.29 7.99 -3.53
C LEU A 159 11.11 9.48 -3.79
N THR A 160 10.11 9.85 -4.57
CA THR A 160 9.73 11.24 -4.78
C THR A 160 8.91 11.74 -3.60
N VAL A 161 9.48 12.65 -2.82
CA VAL A 161 8.80 13.23 -1.65
C VAL A 161 7.86 14.33 -2.11
N MET A 162 6.60 14.22 -1.68
CA MET A 162 5.54 15.21 -1.91
C MET A 162 5.16 15.85 -0.57
N ASP A 163 5.02 17.18 -0.57
CA ASP A 163 4.52 17.89 0.63
C ASP A 163 3.00 17.71 0.74
N ALA A 164 2.59 16.88 1.69
CA ALA A 164 1.18 16.62 1.93
C ALA A 164 0.51 17.65 2.87
N THR A 165 1.18 18.77 3.18
CA THR A 165 0.56 19.92 3.86
C THR A 165 -0.13 20.86 2.88
N LEU A 166 0.28 20.85 1.60
CA LEU A 166 -0.31 21.65 0.54
C LEU A 166 -1.77 21.27 0.26
N GLU A 167 -2.50 22.17 -0.42
CA GLU A 167 -3.84 21.88 -0.89
C GLU A 167 -3.85 20.72 -1.90
N ILE A 168 -4.95 19.96 -1.96
CA ILE A 168 -5.05 18.76 -2.78
C ILE A 168 -4.80 19.05 -4.25
N ASP A 169 -5.33 20.17 -4.77
CA ASP A 169 -5.17 20.54 -6.18
C ASP A 169 -3.71 20.82 -6.52
N GLU A 170 -2.98 21.49 -5.63
CA GLU A 170 -1.56 21.77 -5.80
C GLU A 170 -0.72 20.48 -5.77
N GLN A 171 -1.00 19.59 -4.83
CA GLN A 171 -0.36 18.26 -4.80
C GLN A 171 -0.63 17.48 -6.09
N GLN A 172 -1.86 17.52 -6.60
CA GLN A 172 -2.27 16.84 -7.82
C GLN A 172 -1.57 17.43 -9.06
N GLU A 173 -1.37 18.74 -9.12
CA GLU A 173 -0.64 19.39 -10.22
C GLU A 173 0.81 18.91 -10.27
N GLN A 174 1.50 18.92 -9.12
CA GLN A 174 2.88 18.43 -9.01
C GLN A 174 2.99 16.94 -9.43
N VAL A 175 2.08 16.08 -8.96
CA VAL A 175 2.07 14.66 -9.34
C VAL A 175 1.84 14.50 -10.85
N ARG A 176 0.87 15.23 -11.43
CA ARG A 176 0.58 15.18 -12.88
C ARG A 176 1.78 15.58 -13.72
N ASP A 177 2.51 16.60 -13.30
CA ASP A 177 3.71 17.07 -14.00
C ASP A 177 4.80 15.99 -14.03
N ILE A 178 5.08 15.36 -12.88
CA ILE A 178 6.07 14.30 -12.77
C ILE A 178 5.65 13.08 -13.62
N VAL A 179 4.39 12.67 -13.49
CA VAL A 179 3.82 11.54 -14.22
C VAL A 179 3.83 11.81 -15.73
N SER A 180 3.45 13.01 -16.16
CA SER A 180 3.44 13.40 -17.58
C SER A 180 4.84 13.33 -18.20
N LYS A 181 5.86 13.79 -17.47
CA LYS A 181 7.27 13.68 -17.90
C LYS A 181 7.71 12.22 -18.03
N ALA A 182 7.37 11.39 -17.05
CA ALA A 182 7.72 9.97 -17.06
C ALA A 182 6.99 9.19 -18.18
N LEU A 183 5.75 9.58 -18.50
CA LEU A 183 4.96 8.96 -19.56
C LEU A 183 5.26 9.50 -20.95
N ALA A 184 6.03 10.58 -21.12
CA ALA A 184 6.31 11.19 -22.41
C ALA A 184 6.93 10.19 -23.42
N THR A 185 7.72 9.25 -22.94
CA THR A 185 8.34 8.19 -23.75
C THR A 185 7.57 6.86 -23.75
N TYR A 186 6.50 6.79 -22.95
CA TYR A 186 5.74 5.56 -22.83
C TYR A 186 4.88 5.29 -24.06
N LYS A 187 5.09 4.13 -24.69
CA LYS A 187 4.27 3.65 -25.78
C LYS A 187 3.46 2.45 -25.30
N PRO A 188 2.12 2.57 -25.16
CA PRO A 188 1.29 1.45 -24.77
C PRO A 188 1.40 0.36 -25.84
N LYS A 189 1.55 -0.89 -25.42
CA LYS A 189 1.53 -2.03 -26.34
C LYS A 189 0.14 -2.13 -26.98
N ARG A 190 0.00 -1.66 -28.21
CA ARG A 190 -1.20 -1.82 -29.03
C ARG A 190 -1.13 -3.17 -29.74
N GLY A 191 -1.80 -4.19 -29.20
CA GLY A 191 -1.89 -5.48 -29.84
C GLY A 191 -3.09 -6.29 -29.34
N THR A 192 -3.62 -7.15 -30.22
CA THR A 192 -4.72 -8.08 -29.92
C THR A 192 -4.38 -9.01 -28.75
N HIS A 193 -3.09 -9.34 -28.57
CA HIS A 193 -2.62 -10.19 -27.48
C HIS A 193 -2.71 -9.50 -26.12
N ALA A 194 -2.29 -8.23 -26.02
CA ALA A 194 -2.39 -7.46 -24.78
C ALA A 194 -3.85 -7.25 -24.35
N LYS A 195 -4.77 -7.03 -25.31
CA LYS A 195 -6.21 -6.95 -25.00
C LYS A 195 -6.78 -8.29 -24.50
N ARG A 196 -6.37 -9.42 -25.09
CA ARG A 196 -6.82 -10.76 -24.65
C ARG A 196 -6.28 -11.10 -23.26
N GLU A 197 -5.01 -10.82 -22.99
CA GLU A 197 -4.44 -11.01 -21.65
C GLU A 197 -5.10 -10.10 -20.61
N ALA A 198 -5.32 -8.83 -20.91
CA ALA A 198 -6.01 -7.90 -20.00
C ALA A 198 -7.44 -8.36 -19.70
N LEU A 199 -8.20 -8.81 -20.70
CA LEU A 199 -9.55 -9.37 -20.54
C LEU A 199 -9.54 -10.68 -19.75
N PHE A 200 -8.59 -11.56 -20.00
CA PHE A 200 -8.42 -12.81 -19.26
C PHE A 200 -8.21 -12.54 -17.76
N TRP A 201 -7.27 -11.64 -17.42
CA TRP A 201 -6.96 -11.34 -16.04
C TRP A 201 -8.03 -10.51 -15.34
N ARG A 202 -8.75 -9.64 -16.06
CA ARG A 202 -9.90 -8.91 -15.53
C ARG A 202 -10.98 -9.86 -15.01
N ARG A 203 -11.19 -10.99 -15.67
CA ARG A 203 -12.13 -12.04 -15.25
C ARG A 203 -11.80 -12.63 -13.88
N PHE A 204 -10.51 -12.71 -13.51
CA PHE A 204 -10.06 -13.21 -12.21
C PHE A 204 -9.98 -12.15 -11.12
N ALA A 205 -9.93 -10.87 -11.50
CA ALA A 205 -9.90 -9.76 -10.56
C ALA A 205 -11.28 -9.31 -10.06
N LEU A 206 -12.37 -9.74 -10.75
CA LEU A 206 -13.73 -9.42 -10.33
C LEU A 206 -14.19 -10.33 -9.18
N PRO A 207 -14.94 -9.80 -8.20
CA PRO A 207 -15.67 -10.59 -7.21
C PRO A 207 -16.54 -11.65 -7.86
N GLU A 208 -16.78 -12.76 -7.17
CA GLU A 208 -17.60 -13.86 -7.71
C GLU A 208 -19.01 -13.41 -8.14
N SER A 209 -19.59 -12.41 -7.46
CA SER A 209 -20.89 -11.82 -7.79
C SER A 209 -20.95 -11.16 -9.17
N GLU A 210 -19.82 -10.70 -9.71
CA GLU A 210 -19.77 -10.06 -11.04
C GLU A 210 -19.33 -11.04 -12.15
N ARG A 211 -18.83 -12.23 -11.80
CA ARG A 211 -18.43 -13.25 -12.78
C ARG A 211 -19.62 -13.92 -13.44
N THR A 212 -20.71 -14.10 -12.70
CA THR A 212 -21.91 -14.79 -13.17
C THR A 212 -22.81 -13.94 -14.06
N GLN A 213 -22.78 -12.61 -13.94
CA GLN A 213 -23.55 -11.72 -14.81
C GLN A 213 -23.02 -11.63 -16.25
N GLY A 214 -21.71 -11.75 -16.44
CA GLY A 214 -21.09 -11.70 -17.79
C GLY A 214 -21.27 -12.98 -18.62
N GLU A 215 -21.76 -14.08 -18.06
CA GLU A 215 -22.09 -15.32 -18.78
C GLU A 215 -23.56 -15.38 -19.20
N ALA A 216 -24.46 -14.71 -18.50
CA ALA A 216 -25.88 -14.64 -18.83
C ALA A 216 -26.17 -13.74 -20.03
N ASP A 217 -25.34 -12.76 -20.33
CA ASP A 217 -25.50 -11.83 -21.47
C ASP A 217 -24.93 -12.38 -22.81
N ARG A 218 -24.45 -13.62 -22.85
CA ARG A 218 -23.85 -14.26 -24.05
C ARG A 218 -24.55 -15.55 -24.49
N GLY A 219 -25.75 -15.81 -23.93
CA GLY A 219 -26.59 -16.94 -24.33
C GLY A 219 -27.62 -16.59 -25.39
#